data_9bf8e20e80a2080f6594379f9003bf9c
#
_entry.id   9bf8e20e80a2080f6594379f9003bf9c
#
_cell.length_a   1.000
_cell.length_b   1.000
_cell.length_c   1.000
_cell.angle_alpha   90.00
_cell.angle_beta   90.00
_cell.angle_gamma   90.00
#
_symmetry.space_group_name_H-M   'P 1'
#
loop_
_entity.id
_entity.type
_entity.pdbx_description
1 polymer ?
#
loop_
_entity_poly.entity_id
_entity_poly.type
_entity_poly.pdbx_seq_one_letter_code
_entity_poly.pdbx_strand_id
1 'polypeptide(L)'
;MDFALPEALGAYLEELDLFIAAQIAPLQAKDDNERFFDHRREHARTDWDNHGLPRPEWEALLAEALRRADAAGHFRYAWPVEMGGKGGTNLDMAVIREHLA
;
A
#
# COMPACT_ATOMS: atom_id res chain seq x y z
N MET A 1 17.76 13.57 -22.51
CA MET A 1 16.46 14.15 -22.11
C MET A 1 16.28 13.91 -20.62
N ASP A 2 16.19 14.98 -19.86
CA ASP A 2 15.99 14.86 -18.42
C ASP A 2 14.51 14.63 -18.10
N PHE A 3 14.22 13.48 -17.50
CA PHE A 3 12.92 13.19 -16.94
C PHE A 3 12.92 13.51 -15.45
N ALA A 4 13.15 14.77 -15.12
CA ALA A 4 13.12 15.20 -13.74
C ALA A 4 11.68 15.14 -13.24
N LEU A 5 11.47 14.52 -12.08
CA LEU A 5 10.16 14.50 -11.44
C LEU A 5 9.82 15.91 -10.94
N PRO A 6 8.54 16.32 -11.00
CA PRO A 6 8.13 17.54 -10.31
C PRO A 6 8.56 17.48 -8.84
N GLU A 7 9.00 18.60 -8.31
CA GLU A 7 9.50 18.68 -6.93
C GLU A 7 8.45 18.18 -5.91
N ALA A 8 7.18 18.56 -6.11
CA ALA A 8 6.10 18.14 -5.24
C ALA A 8 5.89 16.62 -5.26
N LEU A 9 6.03 16.00 -6.43
CA LEU A 9 5.89 14.54 -6.56
C LEU A 9 7.06 13.83 -5.89
N GLY A 10 8.29 14.31 -6.08
CA GLY A 10 9.46 13.76 -5.39
C GLY A 10 9.33 13.82 -3.88
N ALA A 11 8.86 14.94 -3.35
CA ALA A 11 8.60 15.10 -1.91
C ALA A 11 7.51 14.12 -1.43
N TYR A 12 6.49 13.90 -2.24
CA TYR A 12 5.42 12.94 -1.91
C TYR A 12 5.94 11.51 -1.87
N LEU A 13 6.83 11.12 -2.79
CA LEU A 13 7.43 9.78 -2.76
C LEU A 13 8.24 9.56 -1.48
N GLU A 14 8.96 10.58 -1.00
CA GLU A 14 9.68 10.52 0.27
C GLU A 14 8.71 10.37 1.45
N GLU A 15 7.58 11.09 1.42
CA GLU A 15 6.54 10.96 2.43
C GLU A 15 5.96 9.55 2.46
N LEU A 16 5.72 8.94 1.30
CA LEU A 16 5.26 7.55 1.21
C LEU A 16 6.29 6.58 1.81
N ASP A 17 7.57 6.76 1.50
CA ASP A 17 8.62 5.90 2.05
C ASP A 17 8.65 5.96 3.57
N LEU A 18 8.55 7.17 4.14
CA LEU A 18 8.49 7.35 5.60
C LEU A 18 7.23 6.74 6.20
N PHE A 19 6.08 6.90 5.54
CA PHE A 19 4.83 6.29 5.97
C PHE A 19 4.93 4.77 6.00
N ILE A 20 5.45 4.17 4.95
CA ILE A 20 5.61 2.72 4.85
C ILE A 20 6.54 2.21 5.96
N ALA A 21 7.68 2.87 6.17
CA ALA A 21 8.62 2.49 7.22
C ALA A 21 8.03 2.60 8.62
N ALA A 22 7.21 3.63 8.88
CA ALA A 22 6.65 3.89 10.20
C ALA A 22 5.37 3.10 10.49
N GLN A 23 4.52 2.85 9.49
CA GLN A 23 3.17 2.32 9.68
C GLN A 23 2.94 0.94 9.07
N ILE A 24 3.55 0.64 7.95
CA ILE A 24 3.29 -0.60 7.20
C ILE A 24 4.33 -1.67 7.50
N ALA A 25 5.62 -1.35 7.47
CA ALA A 25 6.67 -2.32 7.72
C ALA A 25 6.56 -2.96 9.12
N PRO A 26 6.28 -2.20 10.21
CA PRO A 26 6.03 -2.82 11.51
C PRO A 26 4.81 -3.74 11.53
N LEU A 27 3.75 -3.37 10.80
CA LEU A 27 2.54 -4.19 10.67
C LEU A 27 2.85 -5.52 9.97
N GLN A 28 3.66 -5.50 8.92
CA GLN A 28 4.07 -6.71 8.22
C GLN A 28 4.95 -7.62 9.06
N ALA A 29 5.75 -7.07 9.97
CA ALA A 29 6.63 -7.85 10.84
C ALA A 29 5.92 -8.41 12.08
N LYS A 30 4.75 -7.87 12.44
CA LYS A 30 4.02 -8.24 13.65
C LYS A 30 3.39 -9.64 13.50
N ASP A 31 3.45 -10.44 14.59
CA ASP A 31 2.73 -11.72 14.69
C ASP A 31 2.95 -12.68 13.50
N ASP A 32 4.18 -12.74 13.00
CA ASP A 32 4.54 -13.59 11.84
C ASP A 32 3.73 -13.24 10.58
N ASN A 33 3.35 -11.97 10.41
CA ASN A 33 2.66 -11.54 9.20
C ASN A 33 3.51 -11.71 7.94
N GLU A 34 4.82 -11.86 8.08
CA GLU A 34 5.73 -12.14 6.97
C GLU A 34 5.35 -13.42 6.21
N ARG A 35 4.65 -14.36 6.86
CA ARG A 35 4.19 -15.58 6.22
C ARG A 35 3.29 -15.32 5.01
N PHE A 36 2.58 -14.20 5.01
CA PHE A 36 1.68 -13.84 3.91
C PHE A 36 2.42 -13.39 2.65
N PHE A 37 3.68 -13.03 2.79
CA PHE A 37 4.52 -12.52 1.69
C PHE A 37 5.56 -13.53 1.23
N ASP A 38 5.59 -14.71 1.84
CA ASP A 38 6.49 -15.80 1.44
C ASP A 38 5.78 -16.69 0.41
N HIS A 39 6.23 -16.63 -0.83
CA HIS A 39 5.63 -17.42 -1.92
C HIS A 39 5.71 -18.95 -1.73
N ARG A 40 6.56 -19.43 -0.80
CA ARG A 40 6.66 -20.85 -0.45
C ARG A 40 5.60 -21.29 0.56
N ARG A 41 4.84 -20.34 1.12
CA ARG A 41 3.83 -20.59 2.15
C ARG A 41 2.43 -20.23 1.61
N GLU A 42 2.04 -20.91 0.52
CA GLU A 42 0.79 -20.62 -0.20
C GLU A 42 -0.45 -20.71 0.67
N HIS A 43 -0.47 -21.63 1.64
CA HIS A 43 -1.62 -21.79 2.53
C HIS A 43 -1.78 -20.65 3.54
N ALA A 44 -0.81 -19.74 3.66
CA ALA A 44 -0.90 -18.66 4.63
C ALA A 44 -2.02 -17.67 4.29
N ARG A 45 -2.20 -17.36 3.00
CA ARG A 45 -3.22 -16.40 2.55
C ARG A 45 -4.54 -17.04 2.15
N THR A 46 -4.50 -18.28 1.66
CA THR A 46 -5.64 -18.92 1.04
C THR A 46 -6.00 -20.20 1.78
N ASP A 47 -7.28 -20.34 2.11
CA ASP A 47 -7.82 -21.55 2.74
C ASP A 47 -8.32 -22.51 1.65
N TRP A 48 -7.43 -23.38 1.20
CA TRP A 48 -7.73 -24.35 0.13
C TRP A 48 -8.78 -25.39 0.55
N ASP A 49 -8.90 -25.66 1.85
CA ASP A 49 -9.89 -26.60 2.38
C ASP A 49 -11.29 -25.99 2.44
N ASN A 50 -11.39 -24.66 2.28
CA ASN A 50 -12.65 -23.92 2.28
C ASN A 50 -12.83 -23.15 0.97
N HIS A 51 -12.87 -23.88 -0.14
CA HIS A 51 -13.12 -23.35 -1.49
C HIS A 51 -12.13 -22.29 -1.98
N GLY A 52 -10.90 -22.26 -1.44
CA GLY A 52 -9.91 -21.28 -1.83
C GLY A 52 -10.21 -19.85 -1.38
N LEU A 53 -11.03 -19.68 -0.35
CA LEU A 53 -11.32 -18.36 0.19
C LEU A 53 -10.10 -17.75 0.89
N PRO A 54 -9.95 -16.43 0.87
CA PRO A 54 -8.88 -15.77 1.64
C PRO A 54 -9.03 -16.07 3.13
N ARG A 55 -7.92 -16.27 3.83
CA ARG A 55 -7.96 -16.46 5.28
C ARG A 55 -8.35 -15.15 5.98
N PRO A 56 -9.15 -15.22 7.06
CA PRO A 56 -9.56 -14.02 7.80
C PRO A 56 -8.38 -13.19 8.30
N GLU A 57 -7.28 -13.82 8.70
CA GLU A 57 -6.07 -13.13 9.18
C GLU A 57 -5.42 -12.30 8.08
N TRP A 58 -5.40 -12.82 6.85
CA TRP A 58 -4.90 -12.10 5.68
C TRP A 58 -5.80 -10.91 5.35
N GLU A 59 -7.11 -11.09 5.35
CA GLU A 59 -8.06 -10.00 5.11
C GLU A 59 -7.96 -8.92 6.18
N ALA A 60 -7.79 -9.31 7.44
CA ALA A 60 -7.62 -8.36 8.54
C ALA A 60 -6.35 -7.53 8.38
N LEU A 61 -5.25 -8.14 7.94
CA LEU A 61 -4.00 -7.42 7.67
C LEU A 61 -4.19 -6.39 6.55
N LEU A 62 -4.81 -6.80 5.45
CA LEU A 62 -5.09 -5.89 4.33
C LEU A 62 -6.00 -4.74 4.75
N ALA A 63 -7.05 -5.02 5.50
CA ALA A 63 -7.98 -4.01 5.99
C ALA A 63 -7.28 -2.98 6.88
N GLU A 64 -6.38 -3.43 7.77
CA GLU A 64 -5.63 -2.51 8.63
C GLU A 64 -4.65 -1.66 7.84
N ALA A 65 -3.96 -2.25 6.85
CA ALA A 65 -3.06 -1.50 5.98
C ALA A 65 -3.82 -0.42 5.18
N LEU A 66 -4.98 -0.77 4.63
CA LEU A 66 -5.82 0.17 3.90
C LEU A 66 -6.34 1.29 4.81
N ARG A 67 -6.74 0.95 6.03
CA ARG A 67 -7.22 1.92 7.03
C ARG A 67 -6.13 2.94 7.35
N ARG A 68 -4.90 2.48 7.56
CA ARG A 68 -3.76 3.37 7.84
C ARG A 68 -3.44 4.26 6.66
N ALA A 69 -3.43 3.70 5.45
CA ALA A 69 -3.18 4.45 4.23
C ALA A 69 -4.26 5.52 3.99
N ASP A 70 -5.54 5.19 4.23
CA ASP A 70 -6.63 6.14 4.06
C ASP A 70 -6.58 7.25 5.12
N ALA A 71 -6.30 6.88 6.38
CA ALA A 71 -6.16 7.87 7.46
C ALA A 71 -5.03 8.86 7.19
N ALA A 72 -3.95 8.42 6.54
CA ALA A 72 -2.83 9.29 6.14
C ALA A 72 -3.10 10.03 4.82
N GLY A 73 -4.20 9.76 4.14
CA GLY A 73 -4.59 10.40 2.88
C GLY A 73 -3.99 9.77 1.62
N HIS A 74 -3.27 8.66 1.74
CA HIS A 74 -2.59 8.05 0.59
C HIS A 74 -3.52 7.21 -0.28
N PHE A 75 -4.55 6.60 0.29
CA PHE A 75 -5.46 5.74 -0.44
C PHE A 75 -6.25 6.50 -1.50
N ARG A 76 -6.57 7.76 -1.23
CA ARG A 76 -7.40 8.61 -2.12
C ARG A 76 -6.57 9.62 -2.91
N TYR A 77 -5.30 9.32 -3.16
CA TYR A 77 -4.41 10.28 -3.81
C TYR A 77 -4.96 10.82 -5.13
N ALA A 78 -5.52 9.97 -5.99
CA ALA A 78 -6.04 10.35 -7.29
C ALA A 78 -7.43 10.99 -7.25
N TRP A 79 -8.09 11.02 -6.09
CA TRP A 79 -9.42 11.61 -5.97
C TRP A 79 -9.33 13.14 -5.96
N PRO A 80 -10.38 13.84 -6.47
CA PRO A 80 -10.45 15.30 -6.36
C PRO A 80 -10.31 15.77 -4.92
N VAL A 81 -9.72 16.95 -4.75
CA VAL A 81 -9.48 17.53 -3.42
C VAL A 81 -10.80 17.70 -2.65
N GLU A 82 -11.87 18.14 -3.32
CA GLU A 82 -13.20 18.32 -2.73
C GLU A 82 -13.83 17.02 -2.22
N MET A 83 -13.32 15.86 -2.68
CA MET A 83 -13.77 14.54 -2.23
C MET A 83 -12.80 13.90 -1.22
N GLY A 84 -11.89 14.66 -0.68
CA GLY A 84 -10.92 14.18 0.31
C GLY A 84 -9.65 13.62 -0.28
N GLY A 85 -9.43 13.77 -1.58
CA GLY A 85 -8.22 13.32 -2.26
C GLY A 85 -7.16 14.41 -2.37
N LYS A 86 -6.10 14.10 -3.10
CA LYS A 86 -4.98 15.02 -3.35
C LYS A 86 -4.95 15.52 -4.82
N GLY A 87 -5.93 15.13 -5.63
CA GLY A 87 -6.03 15.58 -7.02
C GLY A 87 -4.93 15.04 -7.93
N GLY A 88 -4.38 13.88 -7.62
CA GLY A 88 -3.30 13.28 -8.40
C GLY A 88 -3.69 12.97 -9.83
N THR A 89 -2.75 13.14 -10.77
CA THR A 89 -2.95 12.83 -12.18
C THR A 89 -2.65 11.35 -12.47
N ASN A 90 -3.03 10.89 -13.67
CA ASN A 90 -2.68 9.54 -14.11
C ASN A 90 -1.16 9.34 -14.19
N LEU A 91 -0.42 10.39 -14.59
CA LEU A 91 1.03 10.33 -14.62
C LEU A 91 1.60 10.19 -13.22
N ASP A 92 1.09 10.96 -12.25
CA ASP A 92 1.49 10.84 -10.84
C ASP A 92 1.27 9.42 -10.34
N MET A 93 0.13 8.82 -10.65
CA MET A 93 -0.20 7.46 -10.23
C MET A 93 0.75 6.43 -10.85
N ALA A 94 1.12 6.60 -12.11
CA ALA A 94 2.08 5.72 -12.77
C ALA A 94 3.44 5.77 -12.09
N VAL A 95 3.93 6.96 -11.76
CA VAL A 95 5.21 7.14 -11.07
C VAL A 95 5.17 6.53 -9.67
N ILE A 96 4.09 6.75 -8.93
CA ILE A 96 3.92 6.18 -7.58
C ILE A 96 3.94 4.66 -7.63
N ARG A 97 3.19 4.06 -8.56
CA ARG A 97 3.15 2.59 -8.70
C ARG A 97 4.52 2.01 -9.02
N GLU A 98 5.27 2.65 -9.90
CA GLU A 98 6.64 2.21 -10.22
C GLU A 98 7.53 2.31 -8.99
N HIS A 99 7.43 3.38 -8.23
CA HIS A 99 8.21 3.61 -7.01
C HIS A 99 7.93 2.53 -5.95
N LEU A 100 6.68 2.10 -5.81
CA LEU A 100 6.26 1.12 -4.80
C LEU A 100 6.50 -0.34 -5.23
N ALA A 101 6.80 -0.57 -6.49
CA ALA A 101 7.00 -1.92 -7.03
C ALA A 101 8.26 -2.62 -6.49
#